data_740d1f26e429d3cdf317507163c3fef8
#
_entry.id   740d1f26e429d3cdf317507163c3fef8
#
_cell.length_a   1.000
_cell.length_b   1.000
_cell.length_c   1.000
_cell.angle_alpha   90.00
_cell.angle_beta   90.00
_cell.angle_gamma   90.00
#
_symmetry.space_group_name_H-M   'P 1'
#
loop_
_entity.id
_entity.type
_entity.pdbx_description
1 polymer ?
#
loop_
_entity_poly.entity_id
_entity_poly.type
_entity_poly.pdbx_seq_one_letter_code
_entity_poly.pdbx_strand_id
1 'polypeptide(L)'
;MKRIIYILLLAVSAACSSEIQTYHGEAGIYFAMREIVSTVNVDTLYRETSTLPFIVTDSRDSVFNLKVKILGPVSDEDRRISVRVVDDMTTAVEGDYQLLGSSYVLKAGEVYGVIPVHFHRIASLEGTERSLTLELLENEDFTLPIKMWRNSSTEFVNVVRHTVVISDKYVQLPGYRTGHFGAFSEKKMRLILELSGMKLTDFNESLAVTVTKSIGQKLDRYLAEKKAKGEPVLEEDGTLMTAGEYIY
;
A
#
# COMPACT_ATOMS: atom_id res chain seq x y z
N MET A 1 4.71 -28.96 62.81
CA MET A 1 4.42 -29.14 61.41
C MET A 1 3.42 -28.10 60.87
N LYS A 2 2.28 -27.81 61.49
CA LYS A 2 1.31 -26.82 61.01
C LYS A 2 1.87 -25.40 60.87
N ARG A 3 2.76 -24.95 61.79
CA ARG A 3 3.34 -23.59 61.76
C ARG A 3 4.37 -23.40 60.63
N ILE A 4 5.04 -24.42 60.19
CA ILE A 4 6.01 -24.37 59.09
C ILE A 4 5.28 -24.28 57.73
N ILE A 5 4.11 -24.88 57.62
CA ILE A 5 3.28 -24.85 56.41
C ILE A 5 2.72 -23.41 56.19
N TYR A 6 2.36 -22.66 57.25
CA TYR A 6 1.90 -21.27 57.17
C TYR A 6 3.01 -20.31 56.76
N ILE A 7 4.25 -20.54 57.15
CA ILE A 7 5.39 -19.73 56.76
C ILE A 7 5.74 -19.98 55.28
N LEU A 8 5.62 -21.23 54.82
CA LEU A 8 5.84 -21.55 53.41
C LEU A 8 4.74 -20.99 52.48
N LEU A 9 3.48 -20.91 52.93
CA LEU A 9 2.38 -20.29 52.17
C LEU A 9 2.51 -18.78 52.10
N LEU A 10 3.09 -18.09 53.10
CA LEU A 10 3.30 -16.63 53.05
C LEU A 10 4.48 -16.23 52.13
N ALA A 11 5.45 -17.13 51.91
CA ALA A 11 6.60 -16.85 51.04
C ALA A 11 6.26 -16.91 49.50
N VAL A 12 5.16 -17.58 49.12
CA VAL A 12 4.75 -17.69 47.71
C VAL A 12 3.98 -16.47 47.22
N SER A 13 3.45 -15.65 48.10
CA SER A 13 2.73 -14.42 47.71
C SER A 13 3.61 -13.19 47.41
N ALA A 14 4.94 -13.29 47.62
CA ALA A 14 5.88 -12.20 47.35
C ALA A 14 6.57 -12.28 45.96
N ALA A 15 6.27 -13.28 45.15
CA ALA A 15 6.92 -13.48 43.88
C ALA A 15 5.96 -13.29 42.72
N CYS A 16 5.67 -12.07 42.36
CA CYS A 16 5.33 -11.58 41.00
C CYS A 16 4.85 -10.13 41.05
N SER A 17 5.76 -9.22 41.31
CA SER A 17 5.63 -7.86 40.80
C SER A 17 6.79 -7.61 39.83
N SER A 18 6.73 -8.21 38.67
CA SER A 18 7.47 -7.65 37.54
C SER A 18 6.77 -6.34 37.21
N GLU A 19 7.31 -5.24 37.66
CA GLU A 19 6.89 -3.93 37.19
C GLU A 19 6.96 -3.97 35.65
N ILE A 20 5.80 -3.82 35.01
CA ILE A 20 5.73 -3.59 33.59
C ILE A 20 6.45 -2.26 33.38
N GLN A 21 7.65 -2.31 32.80
CA GLN A 21 8.37 -1.10 32.45
C GLN A 21 7.53 -0.33 31.43
N THR A 22 6.86 0.72 31.91
CA THR A 22 6.18 1.67 31.04
C THR A 22 7.22 2.59 30.40
N TYR A 23 6.97 2.95 29.15
CA TYR A 23 7.82 3.91 28.45
C TYR A 23 7.73 5.28 29.15
N HIS A 24 8.87 5.80 29.63
CA HIS A 24 9.00 7.09 30.30
C HIS A 24 9.74 8.13 29.44
N GLY A 25 9.95 7.85 28.15
CA GLY A 25 10.59 8.79 27.22
C GLY A 25 9.65 9.92 26.77
N GLU A 26 10.21 10.86 26.04
CA GLU A 26 9.46 11.93 25.40
C GLU A 26 8.40 11.37 24.44
N ALA A 27 7.32 12.13 24.23
CA ALA A 27 6.28 11.75 23.30
C ALA A 27 6.85 11.66 21.87
N GLY A 28 6.84 10.48 21.31
CA GLY A 28 7.32 10.22 19.96
C GLY A 28 6.19 10.00 18.97
N ILE A 29 6.49 10.16 17.68
CA ILE A 29 5.56 9.86 16.57
C ILE A 29 6.31 9.19 15.42
N TYR A 30 5.61 8.31 14.69
CA TYR A 30 6.14 7.63 13.52
C TYR A 30 5.02 7.25 12.54
N PHE A 31 5.37 7.06 11.25
CA PHE A 31 4.43 6.51 10.27
C PHE A 31 4.10 5.06 10.60
N ALA A 32 2.81 4.75 10.69
CA ALA A 32 2.29 3.42 11.02
C ALA A 32 1.63 2.76 9.79
N MET A 33 2.26 2.89 8.63
CA MET A 33 1.81 2.26 7.39
C MET A 33 2.18 0.78 7.41
N ARG A 34 1.18 -0.09 7.38
CA ARG A 34 1.33 -1.53 7.61
C ARG A 34 0.75 -2.34 6.48
N GLU A 35 1.37 -3.47 6.17
CA GLU A 35 0.83 -4.52 5.33
C GLU A 35 0.63 -5.80 6.16
N ILE A 36 -0.54 -6.43 6.01
CA ILE A 36 -0.82 -7.74 6.60
C ILE A 36 -0.27 -8.79 5.64
N VAL A 37 0.84 -9.43 6.02
CA VAL A 37 1.54 -10.42 5.16
C VAL A 37 1.00 -11.83 5.38
N SER A 38 0.35 -12.10 6.52
CA SER A 38 -0.23 -13.41 6.82
C SER A 38 -1.45 -13.28 7.71
N THR A 39 -2.51 -14.01 7.35
CA THR A 39 -3.73 -14.10 8.16
C THR A 39 -3.62 -15.18 9.27
N VAL A 40 -2.60 -16.03 9.23
CA VAL A 40 -2.41 -17.14 10.17
C VAL A 40 -1.50 -16.74 11.33
N ASN A 41 -0.41 -16.01 11.03
CA ASN A 41 0.41 -15.33 12.02
C ASN A 41 0.30 -13.85 11.69
N VAL A 42 -0.30 -13.04 12.55
CA VAL A 42 -0.52 -11.61 12.34
C VAL A 42 0.82 -10.87 12.39
N ASP A 43 1.71 -11.19 11.46
CA ASP A 43 2.93 -10.44 11.23
C ASP A 43 2.57 -9.19 10.44
N THR A 44 2.61 -8.09 11.15
CA THR A 44 2.38 -6.76 10.60
C THR A 44 3.72 -6.15 10.25
N LEU A 45 4.02 -6.04 8.97
CA LEU A 45 5.22 -5.37 8.50
C LEU A 45 4.94 -3.89 8.24
N TYR A 46 5.83 -3.02 8.69
CA TYR A 46 5.81 -1.61 8.31
C TYR A 46 6.36 -1.44 6.90
N ARG A 47 5.82 -0.46 6.19
CA ARG A 47 6.23 -0.13 4.81
C ARG A 47 6.66 1.32 4.70
N GLU A 48 7.74 1.57 3.98
CA GLU A 48 8.20 2.91 3.62
C GLU A 48 7.46 3.48 2.41
N THR A 49 6.86 2.60 1.60
CA THR A 49 6.20 2.97 0.36
C THR A 49 4.82 2.34 0.28
N SER A 50 3.87 3.11 -0.22
CA SER A 50 2.53 2.65 -0.60
C SER A 50 2.24 3.06 -2.03
N THR A 51 1.43 2.27 -2.75
CA THR A 51 1.03 2.59 -4.12
C THR A 51 -0.46 2.95 -4.14
N LEU A 52 -0.78 4.03 -4.84
CA LEU A 52 -2.14 4.45 -5.18
C LEU A 52 -2.33 4.29 -6.69
N PRO A 53 -2.89 3.17 -7.15
CA PRO A 53 -3.11 2.93 -8.57
C PRO A 53 -4.41 3.60 -9.03
N PHE A 54 -4.33 4.64 -9.85
CA PHE A 54 -5.50 5.28 -10.45
C PHE A 54 -6.15 4.42 -11.53
N ILE A 55 -5.37 3.56 -12.16
CA ILE A 55 -5.85 2.71 -13.26
C ILE A 55 -6.99 1.74 -12.86
N VAL A 56 -7.09 1.41 -11.56
CA VAL A 56 -8.11 0.49 -11.02
C VAL A 56 -9.41 1.19 -10.61
N THR A 57 -9.56 2.48 -10.89
CA THR A 57 -10.73 3.28 -10.55
C THR A 57 -11.11 4.21 -11.70
N ASP A 58 -12.40 4.53 -11.80
CA ASP A 58 -12.90 5.56 -12.70
C ASP A 58 -12.76 6.98 -12.09
N SER A 59 -12.38 7.10 -10.83
CA SER A 59 -12.21 8.39 -10.16
C SER A 59 -10.95 9.10 -10.65
N ARG A 60 -11.05 10.42 -10.75
CA ARG A 60 -9.90 11.29 -11.01
C ARG A 60 -9.25 11.82 -9.74
N ASP A 61 -9.92 11.66 -8.62
CA ASP A 61 -9.49 12.16 -7.32
C ASP A 61 -9.51 11.03 -6.30
N SER A 62 -8.52 11.00 -5.43
CA SER A 62 -8.42 10.05 -4.35
C SER A 62 -7.81 10.69 -3.11
N VAL A 63 -8.30 10.30 -1.92
CA VAL A 63 -7.68 10.70 -0.66
C VAL A 63 -6.90 9.50 -0.12
N PHE A 64 -5.60 9.67 0.01
CA PHE A 64 -4.74 8.68 0.64
C PHE A 64 -4.42 9.08 2.07
N ASN A 65 -4.78 8.22 3.01
CA ASN A 65 -4.64 8.46 4.44
C ASN A 65 -3.34 7.86 4.98
N LEU A 66 -2.32 8.69 5.19
CA LEU A 66 -1.11 8.29 5.88
C LEU A 66 -1.38 8.18 7.37
N LYS A 67 -1.23 6.98 7.90
CA LYS A 67 -1.43 6.70 9.33
C LYS A 67 -0.15 6.95 10.09
N VAL A 68 -0.26 7.63 11.21
CA VAL A 68 0.80 7.81 12.19
C VAL A 68 0.40 7.19 13.52
N LYS A 69 1.38 6.83 14.34
CA LYS A 69 1.17 6.29 15.68
C LYS A 69 2.12 6.98 16.65
N ILE A 70 1.62 7.20 17.86
CA ILE A 70 2.46 7.73 18.94
C ILE A 70 3.29 6.62 19.60
N LEU A 71 4.41 7.04 20.15
CA LEU A 71 5.22 6.32 21.13
C LEU A 71 5.14 7.08 22.46
N GLY A 72 4.81 6.37 23.51
CA GLY A 72 4.61 6.96 24.83
C GLY A 72 3.15 7.13 25.21
N PRO A 73 2.87 7.88 26.29
CA PRO A 73 1.51 8.02 26.82
C PRO A 73 0.62 8.85 25.90
N VAL A 74 -0.67 8.59 25.97
CA VAL A 74 -1.69 9.48 25.39
C VAL A 74 -1.73 10.80 26.17
N SER A 75 -2.18 11.86 25.50
CA SER A 75 -2.36 13.19 26.12
C SER A 75 -3.85 13.50 26.22
N ASP A 76 -4.21 14.27 27.23
CA ASP A 76 -5.56 14.82 27.39
C ASP A 76 -5.78 16.07 26.52
N GLU A 77 -4.75 16.53 25.80
CA GLU A 77 -4.79 17.67 24.91
C GLU A 77 -4.53 17.25 23.45
N ASP A 78 -5.10 18.01 22.52
CA ASP A 78 -4.83 17.89 21.10
C ASP A 78 -3.35 18.19 20.80
N ARG A 79 -2.69 17.37 19.98
CA ARG A 79 -1.28 17.51 19.63
C ARG A 79 -1.08 17.70 18.12
N ARG A 80 -0.14 18.57 17.76
CA ARG A 80 0.14 18.91 16.37
C ARG A 80 1.11 17.93 15.74
N ILE A 81 0.76 17.40 14.56
CA ILE A 81 1.63 16.59 13.72
C ILE A 81 2.18 17.49 12.62
N SER A 82 3.49 17.64 12.55
CA SER A 82 4.16 18.46 11.54
C SER A 82 4.80 17.59 10.48
N VAL A 83 4.63 17.96 9.20
CA VAL A 83 5.20 17.24 8.05
C VAL A 83 5.76 18.22 7.03
N ARG A 84 6.69 17.72 6.22
CA ARG A 84 7.17 18.40 5.02
C ARG A 84 7.26 17.45 3.83
N VAL A 85 7.23 18.01 2.64
CA VAL A 85 7.60 17.29 1.42
C VAL A 85 9.14 17.18 1.37
N VAL A 86 9.63 16.03 0.94
CA VAL A 86 11.05 15.77 0.71
C VAL A 86 11.31 15.90 -0.79
N ASP A 87 11.76 17.08 -1.22
CA ASP A 87 11.81 17.47 -2.63
C ASP A 87 12.73 16.56 -3.48
N ASP A 88 13.88 16.16 -2.95
CA ASP A 88 14.84 15.28 -3.62
C ASP A 88 14.36 13.83 -3.77
N MET A 89 13.31 13.45 -3.05
CA MET A 89 12.66 12.13 -3.11
C MET A 89 11.25 12.18 -3.73
N THR A 90 10.82 13.35 -4.21
CA THR A 90 9.49 13.58 -4.76
C THR A 90 9.58 13.84 -6.26
N THR A 91 8.86 13.04 -7.06
CA THR A 91 8.72 13.24 -8.50
C THR A 91 7.32 13.73 -8.90
N ALA A 92 6.39 13.75 -7.93
CA ALA A 92 5.07 14.35 -8.10
C ALA A 92 5.19 15.85 -8.37
N VAL A 93 4.42 16.33 -9.33
CA VAL A 93 4.44 17.75 -9.75
C VAL A 93 3.22 18.49 -9.20
N GLU A 94 3.24 19.81 -9.36
CA GLU A 94 2.08 20.64 -9.02
C GLU A 94 0.82 20.15 -9.75
N GLY A 95 -0.27 19.99 -8.99
CA GLY A 95 -1.52 19.43 -9.48
C GLY A 95 -1.66 17.91 -9.33
N ASP A 96 -0.61 17.15 -9.04
CA ASP A 96 -0.71 15.72 -8.73
C ASP A 96 -1.27 15.48 -7.32
N TYR A 97 -1.02 16.41 -6.39
CA TYR A 97 -1.43 16.27 -5.00
C TYR A 97 -1.74 17.62 -4.33
N GLN A 98 -2.48 17.54 -3.24
CA GLN A 98 -2.75 18.67 -2.36
C GLN A 98 -2.63 18.24 -0.91
N LEU A 99 -1.77 18.92 -0.16
CA LEU A 99 -1.72 18.85 1.30
C LEU A 99 -2.67 19.90 1.87
N LEU A 100 -3.45 19.54 2.90
CA LEU A 100 -4.38 20.47 3.57
C LEU A 100 -3.67 21.47 4.47
N GLY A 101 -2.34 21.38 4.60
CA GLY A 101 -1.49 22.22 5.41
C GLY A 101 -0.16 21.53 5.73
N SER A 102 0.72 22.24 6.44
CA SER A 102 1.98 21.68 6.95
C SER A 102 1.84 21.00 8.32
N SER A 103 0.66 21.06 8.93
CA SER A 103 0.37 20.46 10.23
C SER A 103 -1.04 19.87 10.29
N TYR A 104 -1.15 18.80 11.05
CA TYR A 104 -2.38 18.04 11.30
C TYR A 104 -2.56 17.86 12.82
N VAL A 105 -3.73 17.45 13.26
CA VAL A 105 -4.04 17.34 14.68
C VAL A 105 -4.29 15.88 15.05
N LEU A 106 -3.54 15.40 16.03
CA LEU A 106 -3.86 14.19 16.80
C LEU A 106 -4.77 14.59 17.97
N LYS A 107 -5.96 14.06 18.01
CA LYS A 107 -6.92 14.38 19.05
C LYS A 107 -6.53 13.83 20.41
N ALA A 108 -6.94 14.53 21.47
CA ALA A 108 -6.80 14.09 22.85
C ALA A 108 -7.31 12.64 23.02
N GLY A 109 -6.58 11.82 23.76
CA GLY A 109 -6.91 10.41 23.99
C GLY A 109 -6.59 9.46 22.84
N GLU A 110 -6.21 9.96 21.66
CA GLU A 110 -5.92 9.13 20.48
C GLU A 110 -4.47 8.64 20.45
N VAL A 111 -4.31 7.40 19.96
CA VAL A 111 -3.00 6.75 19.75
C VAL A 111 -2.58 6.81 18.28
N TYR A 112 -3.55 6.94 17.38
CA TYR A 112 -3.35 7.00 15.93
C TYR A 112 -3.85 8.32 15.37
N GLY A 113 -3.06 8.92 14.50
CA GLY A 113 -3.44 10.07 13.70
C GLY A 113 -3.47 9.74 12.21
N VAL A 114 -4.00 10.66 11.43
CA VAL A 114 -4.09 10.55 9.97
C VAL A 114 -3.63 11.85 9.34
N ILE A 115 -2.81 11.72 8.31
CA ILE A 115 -2.41 12.80 7.42
C ILE A 115 -3.07 12.52 6.07
N PRO A 116 -4.22 13.14 5.76
CA PRO A 116 -4.87 12.98 4.48
C PRO A 116 -4.10 13.75 3.40
N VAL A 117 -3.82 13.06 2.30
CA VAL A 117 -3.25 13.65 1.09
C VAL A 117 -4.25 13.46 -0.03
N HIS A 118 -4.65 14.56 -0.67
CA HIS A 118 -5.49 14.50 -1.85
C HIS A 118 -4.61 14.31 -3.07
N PHE A 119 -4.87 13.30 -3.88
CA PHE A 119 -4.19 13.03 -5.13
C PHE A 119 -5.15 13.20 -6.31
N HIS A 120 -4.63 13.74 -7.40
CA HIS A 120 -5.37 14.01 -8.63
C HIS A 120 -4.74 13.24 -9.80
N ARG A 121 -5.58 12.54 -10.56
CA ARG A 121 -5.20 11.90 -11.83
C ARG A 121 -5.20 12.94 -12.94
N ILE A 122 -4.11 13.68 -13.08
CA ILE A 122 -3.94 14.64 -14.17
C ILE A 122 -3.50 13.93 -15.47
N ALA A 123 -3.77 14.55 -16.62
CA ALA A 123 -3.50 13.92 -17.92
C ALA A 123 -2.02 13.52 -18.12
N SER A 124 -1.08 14.25 -17.54
CA SER A 124 0.35 13.92 -17.64
C SER A 124 0.79 12.73 -16.78
N LEU A 125 -0.10 12.14 -15.97
CA LEU A 125 0.16 10.91 -15.22
C LEU A 125 -0.13 9.67 -16.08
N GLU A 126 -0.88 9.78 -17.17
CA GLU A 126 -1.28 8.64 -18.01
C GLU A 126 -0.08 7.78 -18.42
N GLY A 127 -0.15 6.49 -18.17
CA GLY A 127 0.91 5.51 -18.46
C GLY A 127 2.19 5.67 -17.64
N THR A 128 2.21 6.56 -16.65
CA THR A 128 3.39 6.84 -15.83
C THR A 128 3.11 6.61 -14.34
N GLU A 129 4.14 6.82 -13.52
CA GLU A 129 4.04 6.86 -12.07
C GLU A 129 4.89 8.00 -11.52
N ARG A 130 4.48 8.54 -10.38
CA ARG A 130 5.22 9.58 -9.66
C ARG A 130 5.15 9.33 -8.17
N SER A 131 6.10 9.84 -7.43
CA SER A 131 6.22 9.65 -5.99
C SER A 131 6.07 10.97 -5.25
N LEU A 132 5.35 10.93 -4.14
CA LEU A 132 5.33 11.98 -3.12
C LEU A 132 5.91 11.39 -1.84
N THR A 133 7.00 11.97 -1.34
CA THR A 133 7.60 11.58 -0.07
C THR A 133 7.35 12.65 0.98
N LEU A 134 6.72 12.23 2.10
CA LEU A 134 6.53 13.07 3.27
C LEU A 134 7.44 12.64 4.40
N GLU A 135 7.95 13.60 5.16
CA GLU A 135 8.75 13.41 6.36
C GLU A 135 8.07 14.07 7.56
N LEU A 136 8.00 13.33 8.67
CA LEU A 136 7.58 13.88 9.96
C LEU A 136 8.65 14.83 10.48
N LEU A 137 8.23 15.91 11.12
CA LEU A 137 9.10 16.90 11.76
C LEU A 137 8.88 16.89 13.27
N GLU A 138 9.97 17.05 14.01
CA GLU A 138 9.91 17.32 15.44
C GLU A 138 9.24 18.67 15.68
N ASN A 139 8.47 18.78 16.76
CA ASN A 139 7.82 19.99 17.21
C ASN A 139 7.66 19.97 18.74
N GLU A 140 6.88 20.89 19.29
CA GLU A 140 6.64 20.99 20.75
C GLU A 140 5.93 19.76 21.32
N ASP A 141 5.15 19.04 20.50
CA ASP A 141 4.30 17.93 20.92
C ASP A 141 4.96 16.56 20.69
N PHE A 142 5.89 16.46 19.73
CA PHE A 142 6.48 15.19 19.31
C PHE A 142 7.95 15.27 18.94
N THR A 143 8.70 14.28 19.42
CA THR A 143 10.05 13.96 18.96
C THR A 143 10.03 12.76 17.99
N LEU A 144 11.18 12.45 17.38
CA LEU A 144 11.34 11.32 16.46
C LEU A 144 12.37 10.30 17.00
N PRO A 145 12.07 9.63 18.12
CA PRO A 145 13.02 8.76 18.81
C PRO A 145 13.31 7.46 18.03
N ILE A 146 12.38 7.05 17.16
CA ILE A 146 12.53 5.85 16.32
C ILE A 146 12.50 6.29 14.86
N LYS A 147 13.66 6.23 14.19
CA LYS A 147 13.76 6.54 12.75
C LYS A 147 13.66 5.30 11.88
N MET A 148 14.10 4.15 12.40
CA MET A 148 14.09 2.88 11.70
C MET A 148 13.34 1.85 12.52
N TRP A 149 12.43 1.12 11.89
CA TRP A 149 11.71 0.01 12.47
C TRP A 149 12.27 -1.31 11.95
N ARG A 150 12.43 -2.27 12.84
CA ARG A 150 12.91 -3.60 12.48
C ARG A 150 11.74 -4.52 12.18
N ASN A 151 11.53 -4.86 10.93
CA ASN A 151 10.53 -5.83 10.49
C ASN A 151 10.99 -7.28 10.68
N SER A 152 12.29 -7.54 10.47
CA SER A 152 12.90 -8.87 10.62
C SER A 152 14.35 -8.78 11.10
N SER A 153 15.06 -9.88 11.17
CA SER A 153 16.49 -9.89 11.52
C SER A 153 17.36 -9.09 10.55
N THR A 154 16.93 -8.95 9.30
CA THR A 154 17.71 -8.32 8.21
C THR A 154 17.01 -7.11 7.58
N GLU A 155 15.70 -6.89 7.87
CA GLU A 155 14.94 -5.82 7.25
C GLU A 155 14.64 -4.71 8.24
N PHE A 156 15.10 -3.51 7.90
CA PHE A 156 14.78 -2.26 8.60
C PHE A 156 14.11 -1.31 7.64
N VAL A 157 13.07 -0.63 8.10
CA VAL A 157 12.30 0.34 7.32
C VAL A 157 12.30 1.70 8.00
N ASN A 158 12.38 2.76 7.22
CA ASN A 158 12.26 4.12 7.73
C ASN A 158 10.81 4.37 8.14
N VAL A 159 10.60 4.88 9.35
CA VAL A 159 9.25 5.17 9.86
C VAL A 159 9.02 6.65 10.14
N VAL A 160 9.99 7.51 9.82
CA VAL A 160 9.81 8.97 9.87
C VAL A 160 9.56 9.56 8.49
N ARG A 161 9.76 8.77 7.42
CA ARG A 161 9.41 9.10 6.04
C ARG A 161 8.45 8.07 5.47
N HIS A 162 7.58 8.52 4.58
CA HIS A 162 6.73 7.62 3.79
C HIS A 162 6.54 8.16 2.38
N THR A 163 6.68 7.26 1.40
CA THR A 163 6.50 7.57 -0.01
C THR A 163 5.18 7.00 -0.51
N VAL A 164 4.35 7.83 -1.13
CA VAL A 164 3.19 7.39 -1.88
C VAL A 164 3.50 7.45 -3.36
N VAL A 165 3.47 6.31 -4.02
CA VAL A 165 3.60 6.21 -5.48
C VAL A 165 2.20 6.27 -6.08
N ILE A 166 1.90 7.34 -6.78
CA ILE A 166 0.70 7.43 -7.62
C ILE A 166 1.03 6.83 -8.98
N SER A 167 0.19 5.95 -9.47
CA SER A 167 0.45 5.22 -10.72
C SER A 167 -0.79 5.16 -11.58
N ASP A 168 -0.63 5.46 -12.87
CA ASP A 168 -1.64 5.28 -13.90
C ASP A 168 -1.17 4.26 -14.96
N LYS A 169 -0.21 3.42 -14.58
CA LYS A 169 0.28 2.32 -15.40
C LYS A 169 -0.67 1.13 -15.34
N TYR A 170 -0.82 0.45 -16.45
CA TYR A 170 -1.50 -0.83 -16.47
C TYR A 170 -0.71 -1.86 -15.66
N VAL A 171 -1.41 -2.57 -14.80
CA VAL A 171 -0.87 -3.68 -14.00
C VAL A 171 -1.71 -4.92 -14.19
N GLN A 172 -1.12 -6.09 -13.97
CA GLN A 172 -1.88 -7.32 -13.99
C GLN A 172 -2.85 -7.37 -12.80
N LEU A 173 -4.14 -7.28 -13.11
CA LEU A 173 -5.22 -7.30 -12.12
C LEU A 173 -5.66 -8.74 -11.78
N PRO A 174 -6.34 -8.97 -10.64
CA PRO A 174 -6.81 -10.30 -10.24
C PRO A 174 -7.68 -11.04 -11.27
N GLY A 175 -8.44 -10.30 -12.07
CA GLY A 175 -9.25 -10.84 -13.17
C GLY A 175 -8.46 -11.29 -14.40
N TYR A 176 -7.17 -10.91 -14.51
CA TYR A 176 -6.31 -11.32 -15.63
C TYR A 176 -5.75 -12.73 -15.39
N ARG A 177 -6.22 -13.70 -16.16
CA ARG A 177 -5.75 -15.09 -16.08
C ARG A 177 -4.72 -15.38 -17.17
N THR A 178 -3.45 -15.53 -16.78
CA THR A 178 -2.36 -15.85 -17.72
C THR A 178 -2.59 -17.12 -18.51
N GLY A 179 -3.22 -18.14 -17.90
CA GLY A 179 -3.59 -19.38 -18.59
C GLY A 179 -4.58 -19.18 -19.76
N HIS A 180 -5.37 -18.09 -19.75
CA HIS A 180 -6.32 -17.77 -20.82
C HIS A 180 -5.83 -16.63 -21.74
N PHE A 181 -5.07 -15.70 -21.22
CA PHE A 181 -4.65 -14.49 -21.95
C PHE A 181 -3.17 -14.48 -22.35
N GLY A 182 -2.36 -15.42 -21.81
CA GLY A 182 -0.90 -15.42 -21.96
C GLY A 182 -0.22 -14.44 -21.00
N ALA A 183 1.05 -14.17 -21.23
CA ALA A 183 1.82 -13.20 -20.46
C ALA A 183 1.15 -11.81 -20.53
N PHE A 184 1.16 -11.10 -19.40
CA PHE A 184 0.58 -9.75 -19.30
C PHE A 184 1.42 -8.74 -20.07
N SER A 185 0.75 -7.88 -20.85
CA SER A 185 1.27 -6.63 -21.38
C SER A 185 0.16 -5.57 -21.36
N GLU A 186 0.50 -4.30 -21.32
CA GLU A 186 -0.48 -3.22 -21.42
C GLU A 186 -1.23 -3.29 -22.75
N LYS A 187 -0.50 -3.48 -23.84
CA LYS A 187 -1.06 -3.58 -25.19
C LYS A 187 -2.08 -4.72 -25.30
N LYS A 188 -1.75 -5.88 -24.73
CA LYS A 188 -2.67 -7.02 -24.69
C LYS A 188 -3.89 -6.72 -23.83
N MET A 189 -3.72 -6.08 -22.66
CA MET A 189 -4.84 -5.71 -21.80
C MET A 189 -5.78 -4.75 -22.53
N ARG A 190 -5.27 -3.73 -23.21
CA ARG A 190 -6.06 -2.79 -24.03
C ARG A 190 -6.85 -3.54 -25.13
N LEU A 191 -6.22 -4.48 -25.81
CA LEU A 191 -6.87 -5.31 -26.83
C LEU A 191 -7.97 -6.21 -26.22
N ILE A 192 -7.73 -6.79 -25.04
CA ILE A 192 -8.73 -7.59 -24.32
C ILE A 192 -9.96 -6.74 -23.99
N LEU A 193 -9.78 -5.51 -23.49
CA LEU A 193 -10.87 -4.59 -23.20
C LEU A 193 -11.68 -4.25 -24.46
N GLU A 194 -11.00 -3.96 -25.59
CA GLU A 194 -11.63 -3.70 -26.87
C GLU A 194 -12.47 -4.90 -27.34
N LEU A 195 -11.89 -6.11 -27.36
CA LEU A 195 -12.55 -7.33 -27.83
C LEU A 195 -13.69 -7.81 -26.92
N SER A 196 -13.59 -7.56 -25.61
CA SER A 196 -14.59 -8.00 -24.65
C SER A 196 -15.72 -6.99 -24.45
N GLY A 197 -15.45 -5.69 -24.66
CA GLY A 197 -16.32 -4.58 -24.30
C GLY A 197 -16.39 -4.34 -22.79
N MET A 198 -15.52 -4.97 -22.00
CA MET A 198 -15.45 -4.80 -20.55
C MET A 198 -14.63 -3.56 -20.20
N LYS A 199 -14.86 -3.04 -18.99
CA LYS A 199 -14.00 -2.00 -18.39
C LYS A 199 -12.83 -2.63 -17.67
N LEU A 200 -11.74 -1.88 -17.52
CA LEU A 200 -10.59 -2.33 -16.74
C LEU A 200 -10.97 -2.62 -15.28
N THR A 201 -11.86 -1.83 -14.71
CA THR A 201 -12.38 -2.01 -13.34
C THR A 201 -13.09 -3.35 -13.12
N ASP A 202 -13.64 -3.98 -14.15
CA ASP A 202 -14.24 -5.30 -14.05
C ASP A 202 -13.20 -6.40 -13.73
N PHE A 203 -11.91 -6.12 -13.99
CA PHE A 203 -10.80 -7.01 -13.68
C PHE A 203 -10.22 -6.84 -12.28
N ASN A 204 -10.72 -5.91 -11.46
CA ASN A 204 -10.27 -5.70 -10.09
C ASN A 204 -10.50 -6.91 -9.19
N GLU A 205 -11.44 -7.77 -9.56
CA GLU A 205 -11.70 -9.04 -8.89
C GLU A 205 -11.51 -10.21 -9.84
N SER A 206 -11.41 -11.41 -9.26
CA SER A 206 -11.30 -12.64 -10.06
C SER A 206 -12.57 -12.86 -10.88
N LEU A 207 -12.43 -12.94 -12.18
CA LEU A 207 -13.52 -13.27 -13.10
C LEU A 207 -13.79 -14.78 -13.16
N ALA A 208 -15.04 -15.15 -13.49
CA ALA A 208 -15.39 -16.55 -13.71
C ALA A 208 -14.53 -17.16 -14.85
N VAL A 209 -14.13 -18.42 -14.68
CA VAL A 209 -13.29 -19.15 -15.66
C VAL A 209 -13.93 -19.15 -17.05
N THR A 210 -15.24 -19.33 -17.12
CA THR A 210 -15.99 -19.33 -18.40
C THR A 210 -15.92 -18.00 -19.13
N VAL A 211 -15.94 -16.88 -18.39
CA VAL A 211 -15.81 -15.53 -18.94
C VAL A 211 -14.42 -15.33 -19.51
N THR A 212 -13.40 -15.56 -18.70
CA THR A 212 -12.00 -15.37 -19.11
C THR A 212 -11.59 -16.32 -20.25
N LYS A 213 -12.11 -17.56 -20.25
CA LYS A 213 -11.92 -18.51 -21.35
C LYS A 213 -12.55 -18.01 -22.64
N SER A 214 -13.80 -17.53 -22.60
CA SER A 214 -14.48 -16.96 -23.77
C SER A 214 -13.74 -15.76 -24.37
N ILE A 215 -13.23 -14.87 -23.50
CA ILE A 215 -12.43 -13.72 -23.94
C ILE A 215 -11.10 -14.19 -24.53
N GLY A 216 -10.42 -15.16 -23.93
CA GLY A 216 -9.19 -15.76 -24.47
C GLY A 216 -9.38 -16.37 -25.87
N GLN A 217 -10.51 -17.05 -26.10
CA GLN A 217 -10.88 -17.56 -27.41
C GLN A 217 -11.13 -16.47 -28.46
N LYS A 218 -11.73 -15.34 -28.06
CA LYS A 218 -11.89 -14.17 -28.94
C LYS A 218 -10.54 -13.57 -29.28
N LEU A 219 -9.65 -13.43 -28.31
CA LEU A 219 -8.29 -12.93 -28.47
C LEU A 219 -7.52 -13.82 -29.47
N ASP A 220 -7.51 -15.13 -29.25
CA ASP A 220 -6.81 -16.10 -30.12
C ASP A 220 -7.28 -16.02 -31.58
N ARG A 221 -8.60 -16.00 -31.78
CA ARG A 221 -9.17 -15.85 -33.15
C ARG A 221 -8.77 -14.53 -33.79
N TYR A 222 -8.82 -13.44 -33.08
CA TYR A 222 -8.42 -12.13 -33.59
C TYR A 222 -6.95 -12.12 -33.99
N LEU A 223 -6.06 -12.67 -33.15
CA LEU A 223 -4.63 -12.77 -33.44
C LEU A 223 -4.34 -13.66 -34.65
N ALA A 224 -5.05 -14.80 -34.78
CA ALA A 224 -4.94 -15.69 -35.93
C ALA A 224 -5.40 -15.01 -37.22
N GLU A 225 -6.52 -14.29 -37.20
CA GLU A 225 -7.03 -13.54 -38.36
C GLU A 225 -6.05 -12.44 -38.80
N LYS A 226 -5.49 -11.69 -37.85
CA LYS A 226 -4.50 -10.66 -38.16
C LYS A 226 -3.23 -11.25 -38.76
N LYS A 227 -2.75 -12.36 -38.21
CA LYS A 227 -1.59 -13.09 -38.75
C LYS A 227 -1.83 -13.59 -40.16
N ALA A 228 -3.02 -14.16 -40.45
CA ALA A 228 -3.38 -14.64 -41.79
C ALA A 228 -3.45 -13.53 -42.84
N LYS A 229 -3.75 -12.30 -42.44
CA LYS A 229 -3.75 -11.10 -43.31
C LYS A 229 -2.35 -10.48 -43.48
N GLY A 230 -1.31 -11.05 -42.86
CA GLY A 230 0.05 -10.50 -42.91
C GLY A 230 0.27 -9.30 -41.98
N GLU A 231 -0.65 -9.06 -41.05
CA GLU A 231 -0.62 -7.96 -40.07
C GLU A 231 -0.50 -8.52 -38.62
N PRO A 232 0.54 -9.29 -38.28
CA PRO A 232 0.65 -9.90 -36.95
C PRO A 232 0.66 -8.84 -35.85
N VAL A 233 -0.07 -9.09 -34.78
CA VAL A 233 -0.03 -8.22 -33.60
C VAL A 233 1.21 -8.55 -32.78
N LEU A 234 2.02 -7.54 -32.49
CA LEU A 234 3.24 -7.68 -31.71
C LEU A 234 3.07 -7.05 -30.33
N GLU A 235 3.72 -7.61 -29.33
CA GLU A 235 3.88 -7.02 -27.99
C GLU A 235 4.76 -5.75 -28.05
N GLU A 236 4.96 -5.07 -26.92
CA GLU A 236 5.80 -3.87 -26.84
C GLU A 236 7.28 -4.15 -27.18
N ASP A 237 7.73 -5.35 -26.89
CA ASP A 237 9.11 -5.80 -27.16
C ASP A 237 9.33 -6.31 -28.59
N GLY A 238 8.29 -6.28 -29.41
CA GLY A 238 8.33 -6.75 -30.81
C GLY A 238 8.10 -8.26 -30.98
N THR A 239 7.89 -9.00 -29.90
CA THR A 239 7.54 -10.43 -30.01
C THR A 239 6.08 -10.60 -30.45
N LEU A 240 5.76 -11.78 -31.00
CA LEU A 240 4.40 -12.08 -31.46
C LEU A 240 3.46 -12.21 -30.25
N MET A 241 2.37 -11.45 -30.24
CA MET A 241 1.34 -11.56 -29.22
C MET A 241 0.61 -12.90 -29.34
N THR A 242 0.42 -13.59 -28.21
CA THR A 242 -0.30 -14.87 -28.12
C THR A 242 -1.35 -14.84 -27.05
N ALA A 243 -2.43 -15.61 -27.23
CA ALA A 243 -3.37 -15.94 -26.14
C ALA A 243 -2.76 -16.99 -25.20
N GLY A 244 -3.47 -17.31 -24.12
CA GLY A 244 -3.07 -18.37 -23.19
C GLY A 244 -3.34 -19.77 -23.74
N GLU A 245 -2.74 -20.79 -23.10
CA GLU A 245 -2.79 -22.19 -23.55
C GLU A 245 -4.11 -22.90 -23.16
N TYR A 246 -4.83 -22.42 -22.13
CA TYR A 246 -6.00 -23.12 -21.57
C TYR A 246 -7.34 -22.55 -22.04
N ILE A 247 -7.42 -22.12 -23.31
CA ILE A 247 -8.63 -21.52 -23.90
C ILE A 247 -9.55 -22.55 -24.62
N TYR A 248 -9.07 -23.75 -24.87
CA TYR A 248 -9.82 -24.84 -25.53
C TYR A 248 -10.05 -26.03 -24.61
#